data_cb9ed7c6c31f25723bfbcbfc1792f8e5
#
_entry.id   cb9ed7c6c31f25723bfbcbfc1792f8e5
#
_cell.length_a   1.000
_cell.length_b   1.000
_cell.length_c   1.000
_cell.angle_alpha   90.00
_cell.angle_beta   90.00
_cell.angle_gamma   90.00
#
_symmetry.space_group_name_H-M   'P 1'
#
loop_
_entity.id
_entity.type
_entity.pdbx_description
1 polymer ?
#
loop_
_entity_poly.entity_id
_entity_poly.type
_entity_poly.pdbx_seq_one_letter_code
_entity_poly.pdbx_strand_id
1 'polypeptide(L)'
;MKKVLSVILVVAVAFCLTACGLDMSKVKGEWTLNTAGGKTVEQLAEAGGLNPAYLAMNATVTDKTFTLTSATDTLSWNIQVKANGFECLDASGKVFMSVTYNADNDTISFKLLASDGNPVEHVMVRGTSEISSNPKIEEGSPEIEE
;
A
#
# COMPACT_ATOMS: atom_id res chain seq x y z
N MET A 1 9.48 -7.44 50.14
CA MET A 1 9.99 -8.12 48.93
C MET A 1 8.92 -8.56 47.94
N LYS A 2 7.76 -9.09 48.40
CA LYS A 2 6.67 -9.51 47.49
C LYS A 2 6.05 -8.40 46.66
N LYS A 3 6.03 -7.16 47.13
CA LYS A 3 5.47 -6.01 46.42
C LYS A 3 6.35 -5.48 45.29
N VAL A 4 7.66 -5.64 45.40
CA VAL A 4 8.62 -5.21 44.38
C VAL A 4 8.61 -6.14 43.18
N LEU A 5 8.44 -7.45 43.44
CA LEU A 5 8.35 -8.48 42.40
C LEU A 5 7.12 -8.30 41.53
N SER A 6 5.98 -7.89 42.15
CA SER A 6 4.73 -7.62 41.43
C SER A 6 4.82 -6.40 40.52
N VAL A 7 5.53 -5.36 40.96
CA VAL A 7 5.72 -4.13 40.14
C VAL A 7 6.63 -4.41 38.92
N ILE A 8 7.68 -5.21 39.12
CA ILE A 8 8.59 -5.60 38.02
C ILE A 8 7.85 -6.44 36.97
N LEU A 9 6.98 -7.35 37.40
CA LEU A 9 6.19 -8.18 36.51
C LEU A 9 5.20 -7.35 35.68
N VAL A 10 4.54 -6.36 36.29
CA VAL A 10 3.60 -5.47 35.60
C VAL A 10 4.32 -4.58 34.58
N VAL A 11 5.51 -4.08 34.91
CA VAL A 11 6.32 -3.29 33.99
C VAL A 11 6.82 -4.15 32.82
N ALA A 12 7.24 -5.40 33.06
CA ALA A 12 7.66 -6.31 32.01
C ALA A 12 6.51 -6.68 31.05
N VAL A 13 5.30 -6.89 31.57
CA VAL A 13 4.10 -7.14 30.74
C VAL A 13 3.70 -5.90 29.95
N ALA A 14 3.83 -4.69 30.51
CA ALA A 14 3.56 -3.45 29.79
C ALA A 14 4.58 -3.23 28.64
N PHE A 15 5.84 -3.58 28.82
CA PHE A 15 6.85 -3.54 27.75
C PHE A 15 6.59 -4.58 26.65
N CYS A 16 6.08 -5.76 27.00
CA CYS A 16 5.71 -6.78 26.00
C CYS A 16 4.50 -6.36 25.13
N LEU A 17 3.58 -5.56 25.67
CA LEU A 17 2.41 -5.09 24.94
C LEU A 17 2.75 -3.97 23.94
N THR A 18 3.84 -3.24 24.15
CA THR A 18 4.31 -2.22 23.22
C THR A 18 5.23 -2.75 22.12
N ALA A 19 5.73 -3.99 22.25
CA ALA A 19 6.65 -4.62 21.31
C ALA A 19 5.95 -5.45 20.20
N CYS A 20 4.62 -5.57 20.21
CA CYS A 20 3.86 -6.41 19.29
C CYS A 20 3.39 -5.69 18.00
N GLY A 21 3.89 -4.48 17.71
CA GLY A 21 3.61 -3.77 16.48
C GLY A 21 4.59 -4.13 15.36
N LEU A 22 4.16 -3.97 14.11
CA LEU A 22 5.03 -4.05 12.96
C LEU A 22 6.18 -3.03 13.09
N ASP A 23 7.39 -3.46 12.79
CA ASP A 23 8.53 -2.57 12.64
C ASP A 23 8.36 -1.76 11.34
N MET A 24 7.98 -0.49 11.47
CA MET A 24 7.73 0.39 10.33
C MET A 24 8.98 0.64 9.48
N SER A 25 10.18 0.44 10.02
CA SER A 25 11.42 0.55 9.22
C SER A 25 11.47 -0.46 8.06
N LYS A 26 10.75 -1.58 8.19
CA LYS A 26 10.64 -2.61 7.14
C LYS A 26 9.65 -2.26 6.04
N VAL A 27 8.73 -1.34 6.31
CA VAL A 27 7.61 -1.00 5.43
C VAL A 27 7.71 0.40 4.85
N LYS A 28 8.42 1.30 5.53
CA LYS A 28 8.65 2.66 5.02
C LYS A 28 9.31 2.66 3.65
N GLY A 29 8.95 3.63 2.84
CA GLY A 29 9.51 3.86 1.52
C GLY A 29 8.45 3.85 0.44
N GLU A 30 8.89 3.57 -0.76
CA GLU A 30 8.07 3.62 -1.96
C GLU A 30 7.72 2.23 -2.45
N TRP A 31 6.49 2.11 -2.90
CA TRP A 31 5.88 0.89 -3.39
C TRP A 31 5.16 1.15 -4.70
N THR A 32 5.09 0.14 -5.56
CA THR A 32 4.36 0.23 -6.83
C THR A 32 3.44 -0.96 -7.00
N LEU A 33 2.32 -0.75 -7.69
CA LEU A 33 1.34 -1.80 -7.95
C LEU A 33 1.96 -2.91 -8.80
N ASN A 34 1.91 -4.13 -8.27
CA ASN A 34 2.29 -5.34 -8.99
C ASN A 34 1.06 -6.05 -9.58
N THR A 35 0.05 -6.31 -8.75
CA THR A 35 -1.19 -6.95 -9.19
C THR A 35 -2.42 -6.30 -8.56
N ALA A 36 -3.53 -6.33 -9.29
CA ALA A 36 -4.85 -6.04 -8.78
C ALA A 36 -5.80 -7.16 -9.21
N GLY A 37 -6.48 -7.77 -8.24
CA GLY A 37 -7.32 -8.94 -8.50
C GLY A 37 -6.56 -10.13 -9.13
N GLY A 38 -5.29 -10.28 -8.80
CA GLY A 38 -4.42 -11.33 -9.31
C GLY A 38 -3.87 -11.10 -10.72
N LYS A 39 -4.14 -9.94 -11.34
CA LYS A 39 -3.65 -9.57 -12.68
C LYS A 39 -2.61 -8.47 -12.57
N THR A 40 -1.57 -8.56 -13.40
CA THR A 40 -0.56 -7.48 -13.52
C THR A 40 -1.14 -6.23 -14.17
N VAL A 41 -0.45 -5.11 -14.01
CA VAL A 41 -0.84 -3.84 -14.66
C VAL A 41 -0.90 -3.99 -16.18
N GLU A 42 0.06 -4.71 -16.76
CA GLU A 42 0.13 -5.00 -18.20
C GLU A 42 -1.08 -5.83 -18.67
N GLN A 43 -1.43 -6.89 -17.92
CA GLN A 43 -2.61 -7.72 -18.24
C GLN A 43 -3.91 -6.93 -18.16
N LEU A 44 -4.03 -6.04 -17.17
CA LEU A 44 -5.21 -5.19 -17.03
C LEU A 44 -5.29 -4.14 -18.16
N ALA A 45 -4.15 -3.58 -18.53
CA ALA A 45 -4.05 -2.61 -19.61
C ALA A 45 -4.40 -3.25 -20.96
N GLU A 46 -3.86 -4.42 -21.24
CA GLU A 46 -4.15 -5.17 -22.48
C GLU A 46 -5.65 -5.49 -22.59
N ALA A 47 -6.25 -5.98 -21.52
CA ALA A 47 -7.68 -6.33 -21.49
C ALA A 47 -8.58 -5.10 -21.71
N GLY A 48 -8.18 -3.91 -21.28
CA GLY A 48 -8.92 -2.66 -21.42
C GLY A 48 -8.53 -1.81 -22.63
N GLY A 49 -7.48 -2.19 -23.37
CA GLY A 49 -6.93 -1.35 -24.45
C GLY A 49 -6.34 -0.03 -23.91
N LEU A 50 -5.75 -0.06 -22.74
CA LEU A 50 -5.25 1.13 -22.04
C LEU A 50 -3.72 1.15 -21.97
N ASN A 51 -3.20 2.35 -21.75
CA ASN A 51 -1.78 2.52 -21.43
C ASN A 51 -1.47 1.94 -20.04
N PRO A 52 -0.52 1.01 -19.87
CA PRO A 52 -0.13 0.50 -18.58
C PRO A 52 0.26 1.59 -17.57
N ALA A 53 0.94 2.65 -18.01
CA ALA A 53 1.31 3.77 -17.14
C ALA A 53 0.09 4.58 -16.64
N TYR A 54 -1.05 4.51 -17.29
CA TYR A 54 -2.30 5.08 -16.81
C TYR A 54 -2.92 4.27 -15.67
N LEU A 55 -2.71 2.95 -15.67
CA LEU A 55 -3.19 2.06 -14.60
C LEU A 55 -2.17 1.89 -13.47
N ALA A 56 -0.97 2.42 -13.63
CA ALA A 56 0.06 2.37 -12.60
C ALA A 56 -0.39 3.10 -11.32
N MET A 57 0.03 2.59 -10.19
CA MET A 57 -0.25 3.16 -8.88
C MET A 57 1.01 3.04 -8.03
N ASN A 58 1.41 4.13 -7.41
CA ASN A 58 2.51 4.16 -6.45
C ASN A 58 1.99 4.47 -5.05
N ALA A 59 2.70 3.98 -4.06
CA ALA A 59 2.42 4.29 -2.67
C ALA A 59 3.68 4.77 -1.96
N THR A 60 3.50 5.68 -1.01
CA THR A 60 4.55 6.11 -0.10
C THR A 60 4.10 5.83 1.33
N VAL A 61 4.92 5.09 2.06
CA VAL A 61 4.70 4.77 3.47
C VAL A 61 5.69 5.52 4.32
N THR A 62 5.20 6.29 5.28
CA THR A 62 5.99 6.95 6.33
C THR A 62 5.63 6.38 7.70
N ASP A 63 6.23 6.88 8.77
CA ASP A 63 5.84 6.49 10.14
C ASP A 63 4.40 6.87 10.50
N LYS A 64 3.80 7.82 9.78
CA LYS A 64 2.52 8.43 10.14
C LYS A 64 1.46 8.37 9.04
N THR A 65 1.87 8.18 7.79
CA THR A 65 0.97 8.29 6.64
C THR A 65 1.18 7.19 5.62
N PHE A 66 0.11 6.88 4.92
CA PHE A 66 0.08 6.07 3.70
C PHE A 66 -0.53 6.91 2.58
N THR A 67 0.21 7.08 1.51
CA THR A 67 -0.22 7.90 0.36
C THR A 67 -0.25 7.04 -0.89
N LEU A 68 -1.38 7.01 -1.59
CA LEU A 68 -1.54 6.39 -2.90
C LEU A 68 -1.59 7.46 -3.97
N THR A 69 -0.81 7.28 -5.02
CA THR A 69 -0.79 8.14 -6.22
C THR A 69 -1.12 7.33 -7.45
N SER A 70 -2.11 7.76 -8.19
CA SER A 70 -2.54 7.19 -9.47
C SER A 70 -2.56 8.29 -10.55
N ALA A 71 -2.92 7.92 -11.78
CA ALA A 71 -3.06 8.87 -12.87
C ALA A 71 -4.10 9.97 -12.63
N THR A 72 -5.11 9.68 -11.79
CA THR A 72 -6.26 10.56 -11.57
C THR A 72 -6.24 11.25 -10.21
N ASP A 73 -5.67 10.62 -9.18
CA ASP A 73 -5.78 11.09 -7.81
C ASP A 73 -4.52 10.80 -6.99
N THR A 74 -4.32 11.63 -5.98
CA THR A 74 -3.41 11.37 -4.86
C THR A 74 -4.21 11.41 -3.56
N LEU A 75 -4.22 10.29 -2.83
CA LEU A 75 -4.95 10.13 -1.58
C LEU A 75 -3.97 9.81 -0.45
N SER A 76 -4.18 10.41 0.69
CA SER A 76 -3.31 10.20 1.86
C SER A 76 -4.14 10.01 3.12
N TRP A 77 -3.71 9.06 3.95
CA TRP A 77 -4.33 8.74 5.24
C TRP A 77 -3.31 8.72 6.35
N ASN A 78 -3.74 9.08 7.54
CA ASN A 78 -3.00 8.77 8.75
C ASN A 78 -3.08 7.26 9.02
N ILE A 79 -2.03 6.68 9.59
CA ILE A 79 -1.96 5.25 9.84
C ILE A 79 -1.89 4.94 11.34
N GLN A 80 -2.43 3.77 11.69
CA GLN A 80 -2.27 3.14 12.99
C GLN A 80 -1.59 1.80 12.81
N VAL A 81 -0.43 1.62 13.43
CA VAL A 81 0.37 0.41 13.29
C VAL A 81 -0.30 -0.75 14.01
N LYS A 82 -0.31 -1.93 13.37
CA LYS A 82 -0.82 -3.21 13.87
C LYS A 82 0.28 -4.28 13.81
N ALA A 83 -0.01 -5.49 14.27
CA ALA A 83 0.97 -6.57 14.35
C ALA A 83 1.56 -6.96 12.98
N ASN A 84 0.73 -7.01 11.92
CA ASN A 84 1.11 -7.49 10.58
C ASN A 84 0.98 -6.42 9.49
N GLY A 85 0.84 -5.17 9.87
CA GLY A 85 0.63 -4.08 8.94
C GLY A 85 0.17 -2.82 9.63
N PHE A 86 -0.70 -2.08 8.99
CA PHE A 86 -1.28 -0.86 9.54
C PHE A 86 -2.70 -0.63 9.00
N GLU A 87 -3.45 0.15 9.73
CA GLU A 87 -4.78 0.62 9.30
C GLU A 87 -4.69 2.08 8.86
N CYS A 88 -5.31 2.38 7.74
CA CYS A 88 -5.49 3.75 7.24
C CYS A 88 -6.75 4.34 7.84
N LEU A 89 -6.63 5.51 8.44
CA LEU A 89 -7.72 6.19 9.14
C LEU A 89 -8.24 7.35 8.29
N ASP A 90 -9.55 7.50 8.26
CA ASP A 90 -10.20 8.68 7.66
C ASP A 90 -10.06 9.92 8.57
N ALA A 91 -10.58 11.06 8.12
CA ALA A 91 -10.53 12.32 8.87
C ALA A 91 -11.25 12.25 10.22
N SER A 92 -12.18 11.32 10.41
CA SER A 92 -12.90 11.10 11.69
C SER A 92 -12.18 10.11 12.62
N GLY A 93 -11.07 9.51 12.18
CA GLY A 93 -10.34 8.48 12.92
C GLY A 93 -10.89 7.08 12.76
N LYS A 94 -11.83 6.86 11.85
CA LYS A 94 -12.34 5.53 11.51
C LYS A 94 -11.39 4.82 10.54
N VAL A 95 -11.31 3.48 10.68
CA VAL A 95 -10.58 2.64 9.74
C VAL A 95 -11.25 2.69 8.37
N PHE A 96 -10.51 3.19 7.38
CA PHE A 96 -10.91 3.19 5.99
C PHE A 96 -10.48 1.90 5.28
N MET A 97 -9.23 1.48 5.51
CA MET A 97 -8.69 0.27 4.90
C MET A 97 -7.55 -0.28 5.77
N SER A 98 -7.30 -1.57 5.65
CA SER A 98 -6.18 -2.24 6.30
C SER A 98 -5.13 -2.62 5.27
N VAL A 99 -3.87 -2.36 5.58
CA VAL A 99 -2.71 -2.75 4.77
C VAL A 99 -1.94 -3.82 5.52
N THR A 100 -1.70 -4.94 4.87
CA THR A 100 -0.94 -6.08 5.41
C THR A 100 0.45 -6.12 4.79
N TYR A 101 1.48 -6.29 5.60
CA TYR A 101 2.85 -6.52 5.15
C TYR A 101 3.19 -8.01 5.19
N ASN A 102 3.69 -8.53 4.09
CA ASN A 102 4.21 -9.88 3.98
C ASN A 102 5.74 -9.82 3.90
N ALA A 103 6.40 -10.25 4.98
CA ALA A 103 7.85 -10.24 5.08
C ALA A 103 8.54 -11.30 4.20
N ASP A 104 7.85 -12.39 3.86
CA ASP A 104 8.43 -13.50 3.10
C ASP A 104 8.77 -13.09 1.66
N ASN A 105 7.96 -12.23 1.07
CA ASN A 105 8.14 -11.74 -0.30
C ASN A 105 8.29 -10.21 -0.39
N ASP A 106 8.38 -9.52 0.73
CA ASP A 106 8.49 -8.05 0.82
C ASP A 106 7.42 -7.34 -0.02
N THR A 107 6.16 -7.63 0.28
CA THR A 107 5.00 -7.01 -0.35
C THR A 107 4.05 -6.39 0.67
N ILE A 108 3.30 -5.40 0.23
CA ILE A 108 2.12 -4.92 0.96
C ILE A 108 0.87 -5.21 0.15
N SER A 109 -0.22 -5.50 0.83
CA SER A 109 -1.51 -5.76 0.20
C SER A 109 -2.65 -5.05 0.93
N PHE A 110 -3.64 -4.62 0.18
CA PHE A 110 -4.85 -3.99 0.68
C PHE A 110 -6.00 -4.21 -0.31
N LYS A 111 -7.23 -3.95 0.12
CA LYS A 111 -8.41 -4.09 -0.70
C LYS A 111 -9.05 -2.74 -0.95
N LEU A 112 -9.36 -2.46 -2.21
CA LEU A 112 -10.18 -1.33 -2.64
C LEU A 112 -11.44 -1.85 -3.29
N LEU A 113 -12.54 -1.12 -3.15
CA LEU A 113 -13.79 -1.46 -3.82
C LEU A 113 -13.70 -1.10 -5.31
N ALA A 114 -14.03 -2.05 -6.17
CA ALA A 114 -14.23 -1.80 -7.58
C ALA A 114 -15.55 -1.04 -7.82
N SER A 115 -15.79 -0.62 -9.06
CA SER A 115 -17.00 0.11 -9.45
C SER A 115 -18.30 -0.68 -9.22
N ASP A 116 -18.20 -2.01 -9.20
CA ASP A 116 -19.33 -2.92 -8.89
C ASP A 116 -19.55 -3.15 -7.38
N GLY A 117 -18.74 -2.49 -6.53
CA GLY A 117 -18.79 -2.61 -5.07
C GLY A 117 -18.05 -3.82 -4.51
N ASN A 118 -17.46 -4.66 -5.34
CA ASN A 118 -16.68 -5.82 -4.88
C ASN A 118 -15.26 -5.41 -4.45
N PRO A 119 -14.71 -5.99 -3.36
CA PRO A 119 -13.35 -5.73 -2.95
C PRO A 119 -12.35 -6.39 -3.90
N VAL A 120 -11.37 -5.62 -4.35
CA VAL A 120 -10.27 -6.07 -5.19
C VAL A 120 -8.98 -5.96 -4.41
N GLU A 121 -8.26 -7.06 -4.28
CA GLU A 121 -6.96 -7.08 -3.61
C GLU A 121 -5.90 -6.46 -4.53
N HIS A 122 -5.18 -5.50 -3.97
CA HIS A 122 -4.02 -4.86 -4.58
C HIS A 122 -2.77 -5.32 -3.85
N VAL A 123 -1.78 -5.79 -4.61
CA VAL A 123 -0.48 -6.19 -4.09
C VAL A 123 0.58 -5.27 -4.67
N MET A 124 1.38 -4.66 -3.80
CA MET A 124 2.46 -3.76 -4.19
C MET A 124 3.82 -4.35 -3.82
N VAL A 125 4.80 -4.05 -4.65
CA VAL A 125 6.22 -4.38 -4.47
C VAL A 125 7.04 -3.11 -4.31
N ARG A 126 8.27 -3.23 -3.83
CA ARG A 126 9.19 -2.09 -3.69
C ARG A 126 9.45 -1.42 -5.02
N GLY A 127 9.49 -0.10 -5.00
CA GLY A 127 9.86 0.73 -6.13
C GLY A 127 8.79 1.71 -6.55
N THR A 128 8.98 2.30 -7.72
CA THR A 128 8.06 3.23 -8.36
C THR A 128 7.87 2.85 -9.82
N SER A 129 6.69 3.16 -10.35
CA SER A 129 6.38 3.05 -11.78
C SER A 129 6.08 4.43 -12.33
N GLU A 130 6.33 4.62 -13.61
CA GLU A 130 5.88 5.81 -14.32
C GLU A 130 4.36 5.85 -14.35
N ILE A 131 3.79 7.00 -14.03
CA ILE A 131 2.36 7.27 -14.08
C ILE A 131 2.09 8.26 -15.19
N SER A 132 1.18 7.92 -16.10
CA SER A 132 0.73 8.78 -17.18
C SER A 132 -0.75 9.13 -17.02
N SER A 133 -1.09 10.39 -17.19
CA SER A 133 -2.49 10.83 -17.27
C SER A 133 -3.17 10.49 -18.59
N ASN A 134 -2.42 9.99 -19.57
CA ASN A 134 -2.94 9.61 -20.88
C ASN A 134 -3.40 8.15 -20.88
N PRO A 135 -4.71 7.88 -21.00
CA PRO A 135 -5.21 6.50 -21.02
C PRO A 135 -4.92 5.75 -22.34
N LYS A 136 -4.54 6.47 -23.39
CA LYS A 136 -4.22 5.86 -24.69
C LYS A 136 -2.77 5.41 -24.73
N ILE A 137 -2.55 4.30 -25.41
CA ILE A 137 -1.20 3.87 -25.79
C ILE A 137 -0.67 4.90 -26.78
N GLU A 138 0.46 5.53 -26.49
CA GLU A 138 1.16 6.34 -27.49
C GLU A 138 1.71 5.41 -28.55
N GLU A 139 1.07 5.37 -29.69
CA GLU A 139 1.66 4.81 -30.90
C GLU A 139 2.86 5.70 -31.23
N GLY A 140 4.07 5.13 -31.14
CA GLY A 140 5.28 5.82 -31.57
C GLY A 140 5.05 6.37 -32.98
N SER A 141 5.19 7.69 -33.15
CA SER A 141 5.14 8.31 -34.45
C SER A 141 6.06 7.54 -35.40
N PRO A 142 5.58 7.06 -36.55
CA PRO A 142 6.48 6.47 -37.53
C PRO A 142 7.48 7.60 -37.93
N GLU A 143 8.76 7.39 -37.66
CA GLU A 143 9.79 8.19 -38.26
C GLU A 143 9.62 8.04 -39.77
N ILE A 144 9.21 9.13 -40.40
CA ILE A 144 9.26 9.25 -41.84
C ILE A 144 10.74 9.53 -42.14
N GLU A 145 11.49 8.47 -42.43
CA GLU A 145 12.77 8.63 -43.11
C GLU A 145 12.47 9.11 -44.54
N GLU A 146 12.84 10.36 -44.80
CA GLU A 146 13.03 10.83 -46.17
C GLU A 146 14.41 10.43 -46.69
#